data_2c51cf2a88029e9af53d51eb2c90e869
#
_entry.id   2c51cf2a88029e9af53d51eb2c90e869
#
_cell.length_a   1.000
_cell.length_b   1.000
_cell.length_c   1.000
_cell.angle_alpha   90.00
_cell.angle_beta   90.00
_cell.angle_gamma   90.00
#
_symmetry.space_group_name_H-M   'P 1'
#
loop_
_entity.id
_entity.type
_entity.pdbx_description
1 polymer ?
#
loop_
_entity_poly.entity_id
_entity_poly.type
_entity_poly.pdbx_seq_one_letter_code
_entity_poly.pdbx_strand_id
1 'polypeptide(L)'
;MIRSELIQILAEENPHLYQRDVERIVNTVFEEIIGAMAQGDRVELRGFGAFSVKKRDARTGRNPRTGEAVDVDEKHVPFFKTGKLLRDRLNGLET
;
A
#
# COMPACT_ATOMS: atom_id res chain seq x y z
N MET A 1 7.12 -9.71 -7.44
CA MET A 1 8.06 -9.46 -6.32
C MET A 1 7.31 -9.55 -5.01
N ILE A 2 7.81 -10.36 -4.09
CA ILE A 2 7.29 -10.43 -2.74
C ILE A 2 8.27 -9.78 -1.76
N ARG A 3 7.83 -9.56 -0.51
CA ARG A 3 8.65 -8.85 0.47
C ARG A 3 10.03 -9.47 0.68
N SER A 4 10.12 -10.80 0.76
CA SER A 4 11.38 -11.49 0.96
C SER A 4 12.35 -11.28 -0.22
N GLU A 5 11.84 -11.21 -1.43
CA GLU A 5 12.65 -10.92 -2.61
C GLU A 5 13.18 -9.49 -2.60
N LEU A 6 12.34 -8.54 -2.18
CA LEU A 6 12.77 -7.14 -2.03
C LEU A 6 13.90 -7.03 -1.00
N ILE A 7 13.75 -7.71 0.14
CA ILE A 7 14.78 -7.73 1.19
C ILE A 7 16.08 -8.32 0.64
N GLN A 8 16.00 -9.40 -0.11
CA GLN A 8 17.17 -10.03 -0.71
C GLN A 8 17.90 -9.10 -1.68
N ILE A 9 17.14 -8.44 -2.56
CA ILE A 9 17.70 -7.49 -3.53
C ILE A 9 18.43 -6.36 -2.80
N LEU A 10 17.80 -5.79 -1.79
CA LEU A 10 18.40 -4.71 -1.02
C LEU A 10 19.63 -5.15 -0.23
N ALA A 11 19.62 -6.36 0.31
CA ALA A 11 20.77 -6.91 1.01
C ALA A 11 21.96 -7.13 0.05
N GLU A 12 21.71 -7.59 -1.16
CA GLU A 12 22.74 -7.76 -2.17
C GLU A 12 23.34 -6.42 -2.62
N GLU A 13 22.50 -5.39 -2.73
CA GLU A 13 22.95 -4.04 -3.10
C GLU A 13 23.67 -3.30 -1.97
N ASN A 14 23.53 -3.80 -0.74
CA ASN A 14 24.11 -3.20 0.46
C ASN A 14 24.89 -4.23 1.27
N PRO A 15 25.98 -4.78 0.69
CA PRO A 15 26.69 -5.90 1.33
C PRO A 15 27.36 -5.56 2.65
N HIS A 16 27.48 -4.27 2.98
CA HIS A 16 28.01 -3.81 4.27
C HIS A 16 27.00 -3.92 5.41
N LEU A 17 25.74 -4.25 5.10
CA LEU A 17 24.68 -4.44 6.08
C LEU A 17 24.39 -5.93 6.27
N TYR A 18 24.04 -6.31 7.50
CA TYR A 18 23.52 -7.66 7.74
C TYR A 18 22.12 -7.79 7.16
N GLN A 19 21.80 -8.96 6.63
CA GLN A 19 20.46 -9.20 6.06
C GLN A 19 19.36 -8.96 7.07
N ARG A 20 19.56 -9.33 8.34
CA ARG A 20 18.58 -9.09 9.41
C ARG A 20 18.30 -7.61 9.63
N ASP A 21 19.29 -6.74 9.40
CA ASP A 21 19.12 -5.30 9.55
C ASP A 21 18.35 -4.73 8.36
N VAL A 22 18.64 -5.21 7.17
CA VAL A 22 17.88 -4.86 5.96
C VAL A 22 16.41 -5.25 6.12
N GLU A 23 16.15 -6.46 6.61
CA GLU A 23 14.80 -6.94 6.88
C GLU A 23 14.08 -6.05 7.89
N ARG A 24 14.77 -5.66 8.96
CA ARG A 24 14.21 -4.76 9.98
C ARG A 24 13.86 -3.41 9.38
N ILE A 25 14.73 -2.84 8.55
CA ILE A 25 14.50 -1.54 7.91
C ILE A 25 13.27 -1.62 7.00
N VAL A 26 13.18 -2.63 6.15
CA VAL A 26 12.05 -2.81 5.24
C VAL A 26 10.74 -2.95 6.03
N ASN A 27 10.74 -3.80 7.04
CA ASN A 27 9.56 -3.99 7.88
C ASN A 27 9.16 -2.72 8.61
N THR A 28 10.13 -1.93 9.08
CA THR A 28 9.88 -0.66 9.75
C THR A 28 9.21 0.34 8.82
N VAL A 29 9.68 0.43 7.57
CA VAL A 29 9.05 1.32 6.58
C VAL A 29 7.59 0.97 6.38
N PHE A 30 7.27 -0.31 6.18
CA PHE A 30 5.88 -0.72 5.99
C PHE A 30 5.04 -0.51 7.25
N GLU A 31 5.57 -0.79 8.43
CA GLU A 31 4.85 -0.57 9.68
C GLU A 31 4.54 0.92 9.91
N GLU A 32 5.45 1.80 9.54
CA GLU A 32 5.20 3.25 9.64
C GLU A 32 4.07 3.67 8.69
N ILE A 33 4.04 3.14 7.49
CA ILE A 33 2.96 3.43 6.53
C ILE A 33 1.63 2.88 7.07
N ILE A 34 1.63 1.63 7.52
CA ILE A 34 0.42 0.99 8.06
C ILE A 34 -0.09 1.76 9.28
N GLY A 35 0.80 2.12 10.20
CA GLY A 35 0.43 2.85 11.41
C GLY A 35 -0.19 4.22 11.12
N ALA A 36 0.38 4.96 10.17
CA ALA A 36 -0.15 6.24 9.75
C ALA A 36 -1.54 6.08 9.14
N MET A 37 -1.71 5.11 8.26
CA MET A 37 -2.99 4.85 7.60
C MET A 37 -4.04 4.35 8.59
N ALA A 38 -3.64 3.58 9.58
CA ALA A 38 -4.56 3.10 10.63
C ALA A 38 -5.14 4.26 11.44
N GLN A 39 -4.44 5.38 11.51
CA GLN A 39 -4.93 6.61 12.15
C GLN A 39 -5.70 7.52 11.19
N GLY A 40 -5.87 7.09 9.94
CA GLY A 40 -6.57 7.87 8.93
C GLY A 40 -5.69 8.87 8.20
N ASP A 41 -4.39 8.87 8.44
CA ASP A 41 -3.46 9.80 7.81
C ASP A 41 -3.14 9.39 6.37
N ARG A 42 -2.89 10.40 5.55
CA ARG A 42 -2.39 10.21 4.20
C ARG A 42 -0.86 10.08 4.24
N VAL A 43 -0.33 9.15 3.47
CA VAL A 43 1.12 8.98 3.33
C VAL A 43 1.50 9.32 1.89
N GLU A 44 2.21 10.41 1.72
CA GLU A 44 2.61 10.89 0.40
C GLU A 44 4.11 10.69 0.21
N LEU A 45 4.48 9.90 -0.80
CA LEU A 45 5.86 9.60 -1.13
C LEU A 45 6.14 10.17 -2.52
N ARG A 46 6.77 11.33 -2.55
CA ARG A 46 7.02 12.07 -3.80
C ARG A 46 7.72 11.18 -4.82
N GLY A 47 7.21 11.18 -6.04
CA GLY A 47 7.75 10.39 -7.14
C GLY A 47 7.18 8.98 -7.22
N PHE A 48 6.67 8.45 -6.13
CA PHE A 48 6.07 7.13 -6.07
C PHE A 48 4.55 7.19 -6.10
N GLY A 49 3.97 7.80 -5.10
CA GLY A 49 2.52 7.92 -5.00
C GLY A 49 2.07 8.30 -3.61
N ALA A 50 0.77 8.25 -3.42
CA ALA A 50 0.13 8.59 -2.15
C ALA A 50 -0.83 7.49 -1.74
N PHE A 51 -0.69 7.07 -0.49
CA PHE A 51 -1.63 6.16 0.17
C PHE A 51 -2.65 6.99 0.95
N SER A 52 -3.90 6.63 0.84
CA SER A 52 -4.96 7.27 1.61
C SER A 52 -5.98 6.24 2.03
N VAL A 53 -6.83 6.63 2.98
CA VAL A 53 -7.89 5.77 3.49
C VAL A 53 -9.21 6.33 2.99
N LYS A 54 -10.01 5.49 2.36
CA LYS A 54 -11.35 5.85 1.91
C LYS A 54 -12.37 5.15 2.78
N LYS A 55 -13.37 5.92 3.22
CA LYS A 55 -14.48 5.40 3.96
C LYS A 55 -15.56 4.95 2.99
N ARG A 56 -16.06 3.74 3.21
CA ARG A 56 -17.23 3.25 2.51
C ARG A 56 -18.37 3.19 3.50
N ASP A 57 -19.44 3.94 3.23
CA ASP A 57 -20.58 4.00 4.13
C ASP A 57 -21.33 2.68 4.18
N ALA A 58 -21.98 2.43 5.31
CA ALA A 58 -22.88 1.30 5.45
C ALA A 58 -23.98 1.39 4.38
N ARG A 59 -24.33 0.27 3.82
CA ARG A 59 -25.34 0.20 2.76
C ARG A 59 -26.09 -1.11 2.83
N THR A 60 -27.25 -1.16 2.15
CA THR A 60 -27.98 -2.39 1.94
C THR A 60 -27.58 -2.95 0.58
N GLY A 61 -26.97 -4.12 0.59
CA GLY A 61 -26.69 -4.87 -0.63
C GLY A 61 -27.70 -5.96 -0.86
N ARG A 62 -27.54 -6.74 -1.91
CA ARG A 62 -28.36 -7.90 -2.20
C ARG A 62 -27.49 -9.12 -2.40
N ASN A 63 -27.92 -10.24 -1.83
CA ASN A 63 -27.30 -11.51 -2.09
C ASN A 63 -27.62 -11.93 -3.54
N PRO A 64 -26.62 -12.07 -4.42
CA PRO A 64 -26.87 -12.43 -5.83
C PRO A 64 -27.47 -13.84 -5.98
N ARG A 65 -27.42 -14.66 -4.96
CA ARG A 65 -27.89 -16.04 -4.95
C ARG A 65 -29.37 -16.13 -4.62
N THR A 66 -29.83 -15.36 -3.64
CA THR A 66 -31.19 -15.42 -3.11
C THR A 66 -32.01 -14.16 -3.37
N GLY A 67 -31.36 -13.08 -3.73
CA GLY A 67 -31.99 -11.78 -3.89
C GLY A 67 -32.36 -11.08 -2.58
N GLU A 68 -31.99 -11.67 -1.45
CA GLU A 68 -32.28 -11.09 -0.13
C GLU A 68 -31.44 -9.85 0.13
N ALA A 69 -32.00 -8.89 0.85
CA ALA A 69 -31.28 -7.72 1.32
C ALA A 69 -30.26 -8.12 2.38
N VAL A 70 -29.04 -7.62 2.24
CA VAL A 70 -27.94 -7.87 3.19
C VAL A 70 -27.38 -6.53 3.63
N ASP A 71 -27.28 -6.33 4.94
CA ASP A 71 -26.66 -5.14 5.48
C ASP A 71 -25.15 -5.24 5.33
N VAL A 72 -24.56 -4.22 4.70
CA VAL A 72 -23.12 -4.10 4.54
C VAL A 72 -22.64 -3.00 5.46
N ASP A 73 -21.79 -3.36 6.42
CA ASP A 73 -21.25 -2.42 7.39
C ASP A 73 -20.30 -1.40 6.75
N GLU A 74 -20.15 -0.27 7.42
CA GLU A 74 -19.16 0.73 7.09
C GLU A 74 -17.76 0.13 7.10
N LYS A 75 -16.94 0.50 6.11
CA LYS A 75 -15.58 0.00 5.98
C LYS A 75 -14.61 1.13 5.68
N HIS A 76 -13.36 0.92 6.10
CA HIS A 76 -12.24 1.76 5.71
C HIS A 76 -11.35 0.94 4.79
N VAL A 77 -11.06 1.45 3.61
CA VAL A 77 -10.27 0.73 2.60
C VAL A 77 -9.07 1.56 2.19
N PRO A 78 -7.92 0.91 1.96
CA PRO A 78 -6.75 1.60 1.46
C PRO A 78 -6.94 1.98 -0.01
N PHE A 79 -6.34 3.10 -0.39
CA PHE A 79 -6.34 3.56 -1.76
C PHE A 79 -4.94 4.09 -2.09
N PHE A 80 -4.41 3.67 -3.23
CA PHE A 80 -3.11 4.13 -3.70
C PHE A 80 -3.28 4.85 -5.05
N LYS A 81 -2.73 6.06 -5.14
CA LYS A 81 -2.69 6.80 -6.40
C LYS A 81 -1.23 7.08 -6.74
N THR A 82 -0.82 6.71 -7.95
CA THR A 82 0.56 6.91 -8.40
C THR A 82 0.89 8.40 -8.51
N GLY A 83 2.14 8.73 -8.21
CA GLY A 83 2.69 10.02 -8.53
C GLY A 83 3.09 10.10 -10.00
N LYS A 84 3.47 11.31 -10.44
CA LYS A 84 3.82 11.56 -11.84
C LYS A 84 5.00 10.71 -12.32
N LEU A 85 6.07 10.63 -11.53
CA LEU A 85 7.27 9.91 -11.95
C LEU A 85 7.02 8.42 -12.19
N LEU A 86 6.31 7.76 -11.27
CA LEU A 86 5.97 6.35 -11.44
C LEU A 86 5.05 6.15 -12.65
N ARG A 87 4.01 6.98 -12.75
CA ARG A 87 3.06 6.89 -13.85
C ARG A 87 3.74 7.07 -15.21
N ASP A 88 4.62 8.07 -15.32
CA ASP A 88 5.34 8.34 -16.56
C ASP A 88 6.26 7.17 -16.93
N ARG A 89 6.93 6.60 -15.95
CA ARG A 89 7.82 5.47 -16.16
C ARG A 89 7.06 4.23 -16.65
N LEU A 90 5.86 4.00 -16.11
CA LEU A 90 5.01 2.89 -16.55
C LEU A 90 4.53 3.06 -17.99
N ASN A 91 4.41 4.29 -18.45
CA ASN A 91 3.95 4.61 -19.80
C ASN A 91 5.10 4.93 -20.77
N GLY A 92 6.34 4.66 -20.38
CA GLY A 92 7.50 4.94 -21.22
C GLY A 92 7.83 6.41 -21.39
N LEU A 93 7.28 7.27 -20.54
CA LEU A 93 7.50 8.72 -20.57
C LEU A 93 8.55 9.09 -19.53
N GLU A 94 9.81 8.86 -19.83
CA GLU A 94 10.89 9.23 -18.92
C GLU A 94 11.15 10.72 -18.92
N THR A 95 11.34 11.24 -17.70
CA THR A 95 11.71 12.64 -17.49
C THR A 95 13.13 12.76 -16.98
#